data_a56ada320113c0ad9d8f8cefc94dacde
#
_entry.id   a56ada320113c0ad9d8f8cefc94dacde
#
_cell.length_a   1.000
_cell.length_b   1.000
_cell.length_c   1.000
_cell.angle_alpha   90.00
_cell.angle_beta   90.00
_cell.angle_gamma   90.00
#
_symmetry.space_group_name_H-M   'P 1'
#
loop_
_entity.id
_entity.type
_entity.pdbx_description
1 polymer ?
#
loop_
_entity_poly.entity_id
_entity_poly.type
_entity_poly.pdbx_seq_one_letter_code
_entity_poly.pdbx_strand_id
1 'polypeptide(L)'
;LLNKLKIRDSTIFPVYLNISRGKLIFHLKNLLSGRELFFSQGVGNKELSSDLQSALDGFLFTISSHNNSIFNFLGVDLRLILSSYIEKSTTLEMSYLEHGIRQINKLLDLDPYMALSQHALGYSYALGEMCSMKNIPSLLITHGTHVPQKKDKYAQIEWGEHAKTIINARFSHSAIQSPIADEFFNSLDDKYSTGLKTGPLIYSRLKRDKSLPELKEWLIGKMHVDKKIIIHAGTPKGNSAIRPWVYETIDEYVRNINDLIDVVDSLKDVYLIVRFRPSEGLNKADFSKLVKPSDNYGIYSDDPFDDYLAASDLLVSYSSTTIEEALQNDVVVLQYDHDDKYMHIQAPVIIEGQELDTNPIYYCGNKGELKNSINVILKNIDLIKSEKHKWDLYRYPVDDKLEWLDKLLSK
;
A
#
# COMPACT_ATOMS: atom_id res chain seq x y z
N LEU A 1 7.94 -12.16 8.18
CA LEU A 1 7.42 -13.42 7.65
C LEU A 1 8.54 -14.38 7.25
N LEU A 2 9.44 -14.03 6.32
CA LEU A 2 10.51 -14.92 5.83
C LEU A 2 11.39 -15.47 6.96
N ASN A 3 11.73 -14.66 7.96
CA ASN A 3 12.49 -15.11 9.13
C ASN A 3 11.71 -16.10 9.99
N LYS A 4 10.38 -15.92 10.13
CA LYS A 4 9.52 -16.85 10.86
C LYS A 4 9.38 -18.19 10.13
N LEU A 5 9.26 -18.17 8.79
CA LEU A 5 9.20 -19.38 7.98
C LEU A 5 10.52 -20.19 8.01
N LYS A 6 11.68 -19.52 8.09
CA LYS A 6 12.99 -20.20 8.24
C LYS A 6 13.11 -21.00 9.53
N ILE A 7 12.42 -20.61 10.60
CA ILE A 7 12.42 -21.34 11.88
C ILE A 7 11.77 -22.73 11.76
N ARG A 8 10.93 -22.93 10.73
CA ARG A 8 10.26 -24.22 10.44
C ARG A 8 11.07 -25.13 9.49
N ASP A 9 12.37 -24.95 9.35
CA ASP A 9 13.25 -25.70 8.44
C ASP A 9 12.83 -25.69 6.96
N SER A 10 12.03 -24.70 6.57
CA SER A 10 11.58 -24.56 5.18
C SER A 10 12.66 -23.89 4.34
N THR A 11 13.02 -24.47 3.23
CA THR A 11 13.86 -23.81 2.23
C THR A 11 13.01 -22.80 1.46
N ILE A 12 13.31 -21.52 1.64
CA ILE A 12 12.61 -20.42 0.96
C ILE A 12 13.50 -19.94 -0.17
N PHE A 13 12.97 -19.97 -1.38
CA PHE A 13 13.59 -19.36 -2.56
C PHE A 13 12.90 -18.05 -2.88
N PRO A 14 13.45 -16.89 -2.49
CA PRO A 14 12.95 -15.61 -2.99
C PRO A 14 13.19 -15.54 -4.50
N VAL A 15 12.12 -15.23 -5.22
CA VAL A 15 12.16 -15.09 -6.68
C VAL A 15 11.95 -13.63 -7.04
N TYR A 16 12.91 -13.05 -7.73
CA TYR A 16 12.83 -11.68 -8.22
C TYR A 16 12.58 -11.69 -9.73
N LEU A 17 11.41 -11.29 -10.13
CA LEU A 17 11.00 -11.26 -11.54
C LEU A 17 11.42 -9.96 -12.25
N ASN A 18 11.88 -8.96 -11.50
CA ASN A 18 12.31 -7.69 -12.05
C ASN A 18 13.47 -7.09 -11.24
N ILE A 19 14.66 -6.99 -11.83
CA ILE A 19 15.85 -6.44 -11.16
C ILE A 19 16.34 -5.22 -11.92
N SER A 20 16.31 -4.07 -11.26
CA SER A 20 17.00 -2.89 -11.79
C SER A 20 18.51 -3.11 -11.83
N ARG A 21 19.18 -2.61 -12.87
CA ARG A 21 20.65 -2.74 -13.05
C ARG A 21 21.47 -2.34 -11.81
N GLY A 22 21.01 -1.35 -11.03
CA GLY A 22 21.69 -0.89 -9.81
C GLY A 22 21.65 -1.88 -8.63
N LYS A 23 20.72 -2.82 -8.62
CA LYS A 23 20.61 -3.86 -7.58
C LYS A 23 21.30 -5.18 -7.97
N LEU A 24 21.76 -5.31 -9.21
CA LEU A 24 22.35 -6.54 -9.74
C LEU A 24 23.55 -7.02 -8.91
N ILE A 25 24.45 -6.13 -8.48
CA ILE A 25 25.64 -6.50 -7.69
C ILE A 25 25.26 -7.03 -6.30
N PHE A 26 24.27 -6.43 -5.67
CA PHE A 26 23.76 -6.90 -4.38
C PHE A 26 23.16 -8.31 -4.51
N HIS A 27 22.41 -8.53 -5.54
CA HIS A 27 21.73 -9.79 -5.80
C HIS A 27 22.71 -10.89 -6.29
N LEU A 28 23.78 -10.54 -7.03
CA LEU A 28 24.81 -11.52 -7.43
C LEU A 28 25.45 -12.25 -6.25
N LYS A 29 25.66 -11.55 -5.11
CA LYS A 29 26.16 -12.20 -3.88
C LYS A 29 25.19 -13.25 -3.34
N ASN A 30 23.90 -12.95 -3.38
CA ASN A 30 22.88 -13.87 -2.91
C ASN A 30 22.67 -15.06 -3.86
N LEU A 31 22.73 -14.80 -5.17
CA LEU A 31 22.69 -15.84 -6.20
C LEU A 31 23.86 -16.84 -6.05
N LEU A 32 25.09 -16.32 -5.90
CA LEU A 32 26.29 -17.14 -5.72
C LEU A 32 26.26 -17.95 -4.42
N SER A 33 25.49 -17.50 -3.42
CA SER A 33 25.27 -18.24 -2.18
C SER A 33 24.13 -19.25 -2.26
N GLY A 34 23.48 -19.42 -3.40
CA GLY A 34 22.32 -20.30 -3.59
C GLY A 34 21.06 -19.87 -2.81
N ARG A 35 21.01 -18.62 -2.33
CA ARG A 35 19.93 -18.12 -1.48
C ARG A 35 18.79 -17.47 -2.24
N GLU A 36 18.98 -17.14 -3.50
CA GLU A 36 18.00 -16.42 -4.33
C GLU A 36 18.03 -16.93 -5.77
N LEU A 37 16.86 -17.01 -6.39
CA LEU A 37 16.73 -17.31 -7.81
C LEU A 37 16.34 -16.03 -8.55
N PHE A 38 17.07 -15.72 -9.61
CA PHE A 38 16.81 -14.56 -10.44
C PHE A 38 16.32 -14.97 -11.81
N PHE A 39 15.25 -14.36 -12.23
CA PHE A 39 14.85 -14.37 -13.62
C PHE A 39 15.21 -13.00 -14.20
N SER A 40 16.20 -12.97 -15.10
CA SER A 40 16.40 -11.80 -15.91
C SER A 40 15.09 -11.54 -16.65
N GLN A 41 14.64 -10.28 -16.66
CA GLN A 41 13.87 -9.83 -17.80
C GLN A 41 14.82 -10.00 -19.00
N GLY A 42 14.76 -11.17 -19.63
CA GLY A 42 15.31 -11.30 -20.96
C GLY A 42 14.72 -10.13 -21.74
N VAL A 43 15.51 -9.49 -22.56
CA VAL A 43 14.95 -8.64 -23.63
C VAL A 43 14.03 -9.60 -24.38
N GLY A 44 12.74 -9.60 -24.03
CA GLY A 44 11.78 -10.49 -24.64
C GLY A 44 11.92 -10.34 -26.14
N ASN A 45 11.86 -11.42 -26.87
CA ASN A 45 11.67 -11.30 -28.30
C ASN A 45 10.57 -10.26 -28.47
N LYS A 46 10.83 -9.20 -29.23
CA LYS A 46 9.83 -8.13 -29.47
C LYS A 46 8.62 -8.64 -30.24
N GLU A 47 8.63 -9.91 -30.62
CA GLU A 47 7.58 -10.58 -31.36
C GLU A 47 6.73 -11.41 -30.40
N LEU A 48 5.43 -11.17 -30.46
CA LEU A 48 4.43 -11.97 -29.76
C LEU A 48 4.32 -13.36 -30.41
N SER A 49 3.87 -14.34 -29.66
CA SER A 49 3.42 -15.59 -30.27
C SER A 49 2.28 -15.32 -31.27
N SER A 50 2.12 -16.17 -32.27
CA SER A 50 1.09 -16.03 -33.31
C SER A 50 -0.32 -15.85 -32.73
N ASP A 51 -0.62 -16.57 -31.65
CA ASP A 51 -1.94 -16.53 -31.03
C ASP A 51 -2.19 -15.20 -30.32
N LEU A 52 -1.18 -14.67 -29.61
CA LEU A 52 -1.27 -13.37 -28.93
C LEU A 52 -1.31 -12.23 -29.95
N GLN A 53 -0.54 -12.30 -31.05
CA GLN A 53 -0.59 -11.34 -32.13
C GLN A 53 -1.99 -11.32 -32.78
N SER A 54 -2.54 -12.47 -33.10
CA SER A 54 -3.87 -12.59 -33.68
C SER A 54 -4.95 -12.05 -32.74
N ALA A 55 -4.84 -12.27 -31.44
CA ALA A 55 -5.76 -11.72 -30.44
C ALA A 55 -5.66 -10.18 -30.37
N LEU A 56 -4.44 -9.64 -30.41
CA LEU A 56 -4.21 -8.19 -30.42
C LEU A 56 -4.76 -7.55 -31.69
N ASP A 57 -4.50 -8.13 -32.85
CA ASP A 57 -5.00 -7.64 -34.14
C ASP A 57 -6.53 -7.64 -34.18
N GLY A 58 -7.17 -8.70 -33.67
CA GLY A 58 -8.63 -8.78 -33.52
C GLY A 58 -9.20 -7.69 -32.60
N PHE A 59 -8.51 -7.42 -31.48
CA PHE A 59 -8.91 -6.34 -30.57
C PHE A 59 -8.76 -4.96 -31.20
N LEU A 60 -7.63 -4.68 -31.85
CA LEU A 60 -7.39 -3.42 -32.56
C LEU A 60 -8.38 -3.21 -33.73
N PHE A 61 -8.71 -4.27 -34.46
CA PHE A 61 -9.75 -4.25 -35.48
C PHE A 61 -11.12 -3.87 -34.89
N THR A 62 -11.45 -4.45 -33.73
CA THR A 62 -12.71 -4.13 -33.02
C THR A 62 -12.79 -2.65 -32.67
N ILE A 63 -11.70 -2.07 -32.10
CA ILE A 63 -11.64 -0.64 -31.76
C ILE A 63 -11.80 0.22 -33.01
N SER A 64 -11.09 -0.11 -34.11
CA SER A 64 -11.08 0.69 -35.32
C SER A 64 -12.40 0.62 -36.09
N SER A 65 -13.09 -0.52 -36.02
CA SER A 65 -14.37 -0.75 -36.73
C SER A 65 -15.60 -0.28 -35.94
N HIS A 66 -15.44 -0.02 -34.63
CA HIS A 66 -16.57 0.37 -33.77
C HIS A 66 -17.00 1.81 -34.06
N ASN A 67 -18.19 1.98 -34.55
CA ASN A 67 -18.76 3.31 -34.87
C ASN A 67 -19.45 3.90 -33.63
N ASN A 68 -18.71 4.15 -32.57
CA ASN A 68 -19.27 4.57 -31.29
C ASN A 68 -18.77 5.95 -30.88
N SER A 69 -19.67 6.82 -30.44
CA SER A 69 -19.38 8.15 -29.89
C SER A 69 -18.47 8.12 -28.66
N ILE A 70 -18.27 6.94 -28.04
CA ILE A 70 -17.40 6.75 -26.89
C ILE A 70 -15.93 7.13 -27.19
N PHE A 71 -15.50 7.05 -28.44
CA PHE A 71 -14.17 7.44 -28.88
C PHE A 71 -14.04 8.87 -29.34
N ASN A 72 -15.15 9.64 -29.32
CA ASN A 72 -15.15 11.04 -29.71
C ASN A 72 -15.09 11.93 -28.47
N PHE A 73 -13.98 12.64 -28.28
CA PHE A 73 -13.81 13.59 -27.20
C PHE A 73 -13.68 15.01 -27.78
N LEU A 74 -14.60 15.88 -27.44
CA LEU A 74 -14.67 17.27 -27.94
C LEU A 74 -14.60 17.39 -29.48
N GLY A 75 -15.21 16.45 -30.18
CA GLY A 75 -15.20 16.43 -31.65
C GLY A 75 -13.97 15.76 -32.26
N VAL A 76 -13.03 15.28 -31.46
CA VAL A 76 -11.83 14.58 -31.92
C VAL A 76 -12.05 13.07 -31.83
N ASP A 77 -11.82 12.35 -32.92
CA ASP A 77 -11.83 10.89 -32.96
C ASP A 77 -10.50 10.35 -32.40
N LEU A 78 -10.56 9.75 -31.22
CA LEU A 78 -9.40 9.22 -30.53
C LEU A 78 -8.98 7.80 -30.95
N ARG A 79 -9.72 7.13 -31.84
CA ARG A 79 -9.49 5.73 -32.23
C ARG A 79 -8.07 5.47 -32.72
N LEU A 80 -7.55 6.31 -33.60
CA LEU A 80 -6.21 6.16 -34.17
C LEU A 80 -5.13 6.32 -33.09
N ILE A 81 -5.30 7.31 -32.21
CA ILE A 81 -4.36 7.56 -31.12
C ILE A 81 -4.36 6.39 -30.13
N LEU A 82 -5.55 5.95 -29.72
CA LEU A 82 -5.72 4.82 -28.80
C LEU A 82 -5.20 3.52 -29.40
N SER A 83 -5.52 3.22 -30.65
CA SER A 83 -5.03 2.00 -31.33
C SER A 83 -3.52 1.96 -31.39
N SER A 84 -2.87 3.06 -31.78
CA SER A 84 -1.39 3.12 -31.82
C SER A 84 -0.75 3.01 -30.44
N TYR A 85 -1.36 3.63 -29.43
CA TYR A 85 -0.87 3.53 -28.04
C TYR A 85 -1.04 2.11 -27.50
N ILE A 86 -2.21 1.51 -27.68
CA ILE A 86 -2.53 0.14 -27.25
C ILE A 86 -1.61 -0.85 -27.96
N GLU A 87 -1.43 -0.77 -29.27
CA GLU A 87 -0.54 -1.64 -30.02
C GLU A 87 0.87 -1.65 -29.43
N LYS A 88 1.48 -0.47 -29.26
CA LYS A 88 2.83 -0.35 -28.76
C LYS A 88 3.00 -0.83 -27.33
N SER A 89 2.12 -0.39 -26.43
CA SER A 89 2.22 -0.73 -25.01
C SER A 89 1.86 -2.20 -24.78
N THR A 90 0.80 -2.70 -25.41
CA THR A 90 0.33 -4.08 -25.24
C THR A 90 1.32 -5.09 -25.81
N THR A 91 1.89 -4.84 -26.99
CA THR A 91 2.91 -5.73 -27.57
C THR A 91 4.09 -5.91 -26.63
N LEU A 92 4.58 -4.81 -26.05
CA LEU A 92 5.70 -4.85 -25.10
C LEU A 92 5.33 -5.61 -23.82
N GLU A 93 4.21 -5.23 -23.19
CA GLU A 93 3.73 -5.83 -21.95
C GLU A 93 3.41 -7.32 -22.10
N MET A 94 2.75 -7.72 -23.18
CA MET A 94 2.42 -9.12 -23.46
C MET A 94 3.66 -9.96 -23.72
N SER A 95 4.66 -9.43 -24.43
CA SER A 95 5.92 -10.14 -24.66
C SER A 95 6.67 -10.40 -23.34
N TYR A 96 6.67 -9.41 -22.44
CA TYR A 96 7.23 -9.59 -21.09
C TYR A 96 6.42 -10.61 -20.28
N LEU A 97 5.10 -10.54 -20.33
CA LEU A 97 4.22 -11.44 -19.62
C LEU A 97 4.41 -12.89 -20.10
N GLU A 98 4.47 -13.11 -21.39
CA GLU A 98 4.70 -14.44 -21.98
C GLU A 98 6.05 -15.03 -21.56
N HIS A 99 7.11 -14.22 -21.54
CA HIS A 99 8.40 -14.62 -21.01
C HIS A 99 8.31 -14.99 -19.51
N GLY A 100 7.64 -14.14 -18.72
CA GLY A 100 7.45 -14.38 -17.28
C GLY A 100 6.67 -15.67 -17.00
N ILE A 101 5.61 -15.94 -17.74
CA ILE A 101 4.83 -17.18 -17.62
C ILE A 101 5.70 -18.41 -17.87
N ARG A 102 6.55 -18.39 -18.90
CA ARG A 102 7.50 -19.48 -19.15
C ARG A 102 8.47 -19.71 -17.99
N GLN A 103 8.95 -18.63 -17.35
CA GLN A 103 9.84 -18.75 -16.18
C GLN A 103 9.10 -19.27 -14.96
N ILE A 104 7.90 -18.74 -14.69
CA ILE A 104 7.05 -19.24 -13.60
C ILE A 104 6.76 -20.72 -13.78
N ASN A 105 6.43 -21.16 -14.99
CA ASN A 105 6.18 -22.60 -15.24
C ASN A 105 7.37 -23.48 -14.85
N LYS A 106 8.59 -23.08 -15.23
CA LYS A 106 9.82 -23.80 -14.83
C LYS A 106 10.01 -23.89 -13.33
N LEU A 107 9.61 -22.85 -12.59
CA LEU A 107 9.66 -22.84 -11.13
C LEU A 107 8.64 -23.80 -10.52
N LEU A 108 7.41 -23.76 -11.04
CA LEU A 108 6.33 -24.61 -10.56
C LEU A 108 6.59 -26.09 -10.91
N ASP A 109 7.39 -26.39 -11.94
CA ASP A 109 7.84 -27.74 -12.27
C ASP A 109 8.84 -28.32 -11.24
N LEU A 110 9.37 -27.47 -10.33
CA LEU A 110 10.16 -27.92 -9.17
C LEU A 110 9.31 -28.41 -7.99
N ASP A 111 8.00 -28.47 -8.17
CA ASP A 111 7.01 -28.92 -7.20
C ASP A 111 7.13 -28.22 -5.83
N PRO A 112 7.00 -26.87 -5.79
CA PRO A 112 7.08 -26.15 -4.54
C PRO A 112 5.87 -26.45 -3.64
N TYR A 113 6.08 -26.52 -2.33
CA TYR A 113 4.99 -26.74 -1.37
C TYR A 113 3.92 -25.63 -1.41
N MET A 114 4.33 -24.41 -1.72
CA MET A 114 3.44 -23.25 -1.86
C MET A 114 4.12 -22.11 -2.59
N ALA A 115 3.32 -21.17 -3.08
CA ALA A 115 3.78 -19.90 -3.64
C ALA A 115 3.24 -18.72 -2.82
N LEU A 116 4.05 -17.67 -2.67
CA LEU A 116 3.68 -16.43 -1.98
C LEU A 116 3.88 -15.25 -2.93
N SER A 117 2.95 -14.30 -2.93
CA SER A 117 3.11 -13.04 -3.65
C SER A 117 2.57 -11.86 -2.86
N GLN A 118 3.21 -10.68 -3.02
CA GLN A 118 2.73 -9.43 -2.42
C GLN A 118 1.78 -8.65 -3.33
N HIS A 119 1.68 -9.04 -4.59
CA HIS A 119 0.85 -8.37 -5.59
C HIS A 119 0.19 -9.39 -6.50
N ALA A 120 -0.93 -9.00 -7.09
CA ALA A 120 -1.59 -9.73 -8.15
C ALA A 120 -1.66 -8.86 -9.43
N LEU A 121 -0.50 -8.41 -9.90
CA LEU A 121 -0.37 -7.58 -11.11
C LEU A 121 0.67 -8.23 -12.04
N GLY A 122 0.41 -8.22 -13.34
CA GLY A 122 1.32 -8.78 -14.34
C GLY A 122 1.71 -10.23 -14.03
N TYR A 123 3.00 -10.51 -13.86
CA TYR A 123 3.50 -11.84 -13.58
C TYR A 123 2.96 -12.46 -12.28
N SER A 124 2.75 -11.63 -11.27
CA SER A 124 2.22 -12.12 -9.99
C SER A 124 0.79 -12.59 -10.12
N TYR A 125 0.00 -11.96 -11.01
CA TYR A 125 -1.34 -12.45 -11.32
C TYR A 125 -1.28 -13.81 -12.02
N ALA A 126 -0.40 -13.94 -13.04
CA ALA A 126 -0.17 -15.20 -13.74
C ALA A 126 0.31 -16.31 -12.79
N LEU A 127 1.12 -15.98 -11.79
CA LEU A 127 1.56 -16.95 -10.77
C LEU A 127 0.36 -17.59 -10.06
N GLY A 128 -0.62 -16.81 -9.62
CA GLY A 128 -1.82 -17.31 -8.95
C GLY A 128 -2.62 -18.27 -9.84
N GLU A 129 -2.86 -17.90 -11.10
CA GLU A 129 -3.53 -18.74 -12.10
C GLU A 129 -2.78 -20.08 -12.32
N MET A 130 -1.47 -20.00 -12.52
CA MET A 130 -0.65 -21.19 -12.78
C MET A 130 -0.55 -22.11 -11.57
N CYS A 131 -0.50 -21.56 -10.36
CA CYS A 131 -0.58 -22.34 -9.12
C CYS A 131 -1.93 -23.08 -9.03
N SER A 132 -3.01 -22.40 -9.36
CA SER A 132 -4.35 -23.00 -9.40
C SER A 132 -4.40 -24.16 -10.41
N MET A 133 -3.87 -23.97 -11.61
CA MET A 133 -3.83 -25.02 -12.66
C MET A 133 -2.99 -26.24 -12.25
N LYS A 134 -1.98 -26.06 -11.41
CA LYS A 134 -1.08 -27.14 -10.93
C LYS A 134 -1.45 -27.65 -9.53
N ASN A 135 -2.55 -27.17 -8.95
CA ASN A 135 -2.98 -27.50 -7.58
C ASN A 135 -1.90 -27.20 -6.51
N ILE A 136 -1.11 -26.15 -6.71
CA ILE A 136 -0.10 -25.68 -5.75
C ILE A 136 -0.75 -24.67 -4.84
N PRO A 137 -0.70 -24.85 -3.49
CA PRO A 137 -1.19 -23.85 -2.54
C PRO A 137 -0.52 -22.50 -2.78
N SER A 138 -1.30 -21.43 -2.80
CA SER A 138 -0.77 -20.09 -3.05
C SER A 138 -1.45 -19.05 -2.16
N LEU A 139 -0.65 -18.13 -1.63
CA LEU A 139 -1.11 -17.06 -0.76
C LEU A 139 -0.76 -15.70 -1.33
N LEU A 140 -1.79 -14.89 -1.55
CA LEU A 140 -1.64 -13.49 -1.85
C LEU A 140 -1.56 -12.70 -0.53
N ILE A 141 -0.41 -12.06 -0.29
CA ILE A 141 -0.19 -11.19 0.85
C ILE A 141 -0.35 -9.76 0.35
N THR A 142 -1.50 -9.16 0.62
CA THR A 142 -1.81 -7.84 0.08
C THR A 142 -0.85 -6.77 0.59
N HIS A 143 -0.41 -5.92 -0.31
CA HIS A 143 0.41 -4.75 0.00
C HIS A 143 -0.50 -3.52 0.13
N GLY A 144 -1.24 -3.42 1.20
CA GLY A 144 -2.11 -2.28 1.45
C GLY A 144 -3.39 -2.66 2.14
N THR A 145 -4.04 -1.65 2.68
CA THR A 145 -5.37 -1.75 3.25
C THR A 145 -6.39 -1.82 2.15
N HIS A 146 -7.29 -2.73 2.32
CA HIS A 146 -8.45 -2.83 1.47
C HIS A 146 -9.65 -2.59 2.37
N VAL A 147 -10.25 -1.43 2.23
CA VAL A 147 -11.40 -0.99 3.01
C VAL A 147 -12.54 -0.63 2.09
N PRO A 148 -13.79 -0.96 2.46
CA PRO A 148 -14.93 -0.54 1.67
C PRO A 148 -15.00 0.98 1.65
N GLN A 149 -15.02 1.58 0.46
CA GLN A 149 -15.29 3.01 0.34
C GLN A 149 -16.77 3.27 0.49
N LYS A 150 -17.15 4.06 1.49
CA LYS A 150 -18.55 4.34 1.80
C LYS A 150 -19.01 5.75 1.40
N LYS A 151 -18.09 6.65 1.07
CA LYS A 151 -18.39 8.08 0.95
C LYS A 151 -18.81 8.53 -0.45
N ASP A 152 -18.04 8.19 -1.47
CA ASP A 152 -18.28 8.63 -2.84
C ASP A 152 -18.47 7.45 -3.81
N LYS A 153 -19.47 7.56 -4.70
CA LYS A 153 -19.80 6.51 -5.68
C LYS A 153 -18.64 6.23 -6.65
N TYR A 154 -17.94 7.25 -7.09
CA TYR A 154 -16.84 7.09 -8.06
C TYR A 154 -15.60 6.54 -7.36
N ALA A 155 -15.33 6.98 -6.13
CA ALA A 155 -14.31 6.38 -5.29
C ALA A 155 -14.58 4.89 -5.01
N GLN A 156 -15.84 4.50 -4.79
CA GLN A 156 -16.24 3.09 -4.63
C GLN A 156 -15.94 2.27 -5.90
N ILE A 157 -16.27 2.79 -7.08
CA ILE A 157 -16.00 2.12 -8.36
C ILE A 157 -14.50 2.01 -8.59
N GLU A 158 -13.77 3.12 -8.48
CA GLU A 158 -12.33 3.16 -8.72
C GLU A 158 -11.56 2.28 -7.76
N TRP A 159 -11.89 2.36 -6.48
CA TRP A 159 -11.29 1.53 -5.44
C TRP A 159 -11.66 0.05 -5.60
N GLY A 160 -12.93 -0.25 -5.87
CA GLY A 160 -13.42 -1.62 -6.05
C GLY A 160 -12.67 -2.36 -7.15
N GLU A 161 -12.49 -1.73 -8.29
CA GLU A 161 -11.73 -2.32 -9.41
C GLU A 161 -10.26 -2.53 -9.05
N HIS A 162 -9.64 -1.59 -8.33
CA HIS A 162 -8.28 -1.74 -7.86
C HIS A 162 -8.13 -2.84 -6.81
N ALA A 163 -9.00 -2.86 -5.83
CA ALA A 163 -8.94 -3.80 -4.72
C ALA A 163 -9.23 -5.23 -5.14
N LYS A 164 -10.14 -5.44 -6.11
CA LYS A 164 -10.39 -6.77 -6.69
C LYS A 164 -9.10 -7.44 -7.17
N THR A 165 -8.22 -6.68 -7.82
CA THR A 165 -6.94 -7.23 -8.34
C THR A 165 -5.92 -7.48 -7.25
N ILE A 166 -6.05 -6.87 -6.07
CA ILE A 166 -5.05 -6.94 -5.00
C ILE A 166 -5.43 -7.95 -3.92
N ILE A 167 -6.70 -8.01 -3.52
CA ILE A 167 -7.13 -8.93 -2.46
C ILE A 167 -7.92 -10.14 -2.98
N ASN A 168 -8.51 -10.03 -4.16
CA ASN A 168 -9.38 -11.06 -4.74
C ASN A 168 -8.86 -11.57 -6.08
N ALA A 169 -7.60 -11.91 -6.16
CA ALA A 169 -7.00 -12.53 -7.34
C ALA A 169 -7.07 -14.06 -7.23
N ARG A 170 -6.80 -14.75 -8.34
CA ARG A 170 -6.87 -16.22 -8.43
C ARG A 170 -5.67 -16.91 -7.78
N PHE A 171 -5.45 -16.60 -6.52
CA PHE A 171 -4.65 -17.40 -5.61
C PHE A 171 -5.56 -18.37 -4.85
N SER A 172 -5.05 -19.47 -4.34
CA SER A 172 -5.88 -20.34 -3.50
C SER A 172 -6.37 -19.62 -2.25
N HIS A 173 -5.53 -18.73 -1.69
CA HIS A 173 -5.88 -17.95 -0.50
C HIS A 173 -5.40 -16.49 -0.61
N SER A 174 -6.16 -15.60 0.03
CA SER A 174 -5.77 -14.21 0.28
C SER A 174 -5.57 -13.97 1.76
N ALA A 175 -4.44 -13.38 2.14
CA ALA A 175 -4.11 -13.07 3.53
C ALA A 175 -5.00 -11.94 4.05
N ILE A 176 -5.81 -12.24 5.04
CA ILE A 176 -6.66 -11.28 5.74
C ILE A 176 -5.91 -10.80 6.99
N GLN A 177 -5.38 -9.59 6.91
CA GLN A 177 -4.40 -9.09 7.87
C GLN A 177 -5.01 -8.21 8.98
N SER A 178 -6.25 -7.74 8.81
CA SER A 178 -6.98 -6.92 9.79
C SER A 178 -8.48 -7.20 9.74
N PRO A 179 -9.25 -6.84 10.78
CA PRO A 179 -10.71 -6.92 10.77
C PRO A 179 -11.35 -6.13 9.62
N ILE A 180 -10.75 -4.99 9.26
CA ILE A 180 -11.23 -4.13 8.17
C ILE A 180 -11.04 -4.80 6.81
N ALA A 181 -9.89 -5.44 6.60
CA ALA A 181 -9.65 -6.25 5.41
C ALA A 181 -10.60 -7.45 5.33
N ASP A 182 -10.97 -8.05 6.47
CA ASP A 182 -11.98 -9.11 6.55
C ASP A 182 -13.37 -8.61 6.13
N GLU A 183 -13.79 -7.45 6.65
CA GLU A 183 -15.04 -6.80 6.25
C GLU A 183 -15.09 -6.55 4.74
N PHE A 184 -14.00 -5.97 4.20
CA PHE A 184 -13.90 -5.70 2.77
C PHE A 184 -13.96 -6.99 1.94
N PHE A 185 -13.15 -8.00 2.28
CA PHE A 185 -13.13 -9.27 1.56
C PHE A 185 -14.49 -9.96 1.58
N ASN A 186 -15.18 -9.92 2.72
CA ASN A 186 -16.51 -10.52 2.87
C ASN A 186 -17.60 -9.76 2.12
N SER A 187 -17.41 -8.46 1.83
CA SER A 187 -18.34 -7.65 1.04
C SER A 187 -18.26 -7.89 -0.47
N LEU A 188 -17.28 -8.65 -0.94
CA LEU A 188 -17.12 -8.96 -2.37
C LEU A 188 -18.13 -10.03 -2.79
N ASP A 189 -18.88 -9.77 -3.87
CA ASP A 189 -19.87 -10.71 -4.42
C ASP A 189 -19.19 -11.95 -5.00
N ASP A 190 -18.18 -11.74 -5.86
CA ASP A 190 -17.41 -12.81 -6.48
C ASP A 190 -16.05 -12.97 -5.81
N LYS A 191 -15.81 -14.13 -5.20
CA LYS A 191 -14.53 -14.46 -4.57
C LYS A 191 -13.77 -15.48 -5.39
N TYR A 192 -12.58 -15.07 -5.89
CA TYR A 192 -11.67 -15.95 -6.63
C TYR A 192 -10.70 -16.72 -5.71
N SER A 193 -10.63 -16.32 -4.44
CA SER A 193 -9.75 -16.93 -3.43
C SER A 193 -10.50 -17.17 -2.13
N THR A 194 -9.94 -17.97 -1.24
CA THR A 194 -10.42 -18.13 0.13
C THR A 194 -9.72 -17.14 1.06
N GLY A 195 -10.47 -16.39 1.84
CA GLY A 195 -9.90 -15.50 2.86
C GLY A 195 -9.25 -16.31 3.99
N LEU A 196 -7.97 -16.08 4.25
CA LEU A 196 -7.23 -16.72 5.32
C LEU A 196 -6.82 -15.69 6.36
N LYS A 197 -7.38 -15.76 7.58
CA LYS A 197 -7.02 -14.85 8.68
C LYS A 197 -5.60 -15.14 9.15
N THR A 198 -4.69 -14.31 8.69
CA THR A 198 -3.25 -14.46 8.98
C THR A 198 -2.78 -13.55 10.12
N GLY A 199 -3.56 -12.54 10.47
CA GLY A 199 -3.05 -11.41 11.21
C GLY A 199 -2.06 -10.59 10.37
N PRO A 200 -1.41 -9.57 10.98
CA PRO A 200 -0.52 -8.67 10.26
C PRO A 200 0.77 -9.38 9.84
N LEU A 201 0.99 -9.51 8.53
CA LEU A 201 2.20 -10.08 7.94
C LEU A 201 3.18 -9.00 7.47
N ILE A 202 2.66 -7.87 6.97
CA ILE A 202 3.46 -6.78 6.40
C ILE A 202 3.80 -5.75 7.46
N TYR A 203 2.84 -5.38 8.29
CA TYR A 203 2.92 -4.33 9.29
C TYR A 203 2.87 -4.86 10.74
N SER A 204 3.33 -6.09 10.95
CA SER A 204 3.44 -6.63 12.30
C SER A 204 4.48 -5.85 13.12
N ARG A 205 4.21 -5.72 14.42
CA ARG A 205 5.22 -5.21 15.36
C ARG A 205 6.52 -5.98 15.16
N LEU A 206 7.51 -5.30 14.63
CA LEU A 206 8.86 -5.84 14.62
C LEU A 206 9.39 -5.88 16.06
N LYS A 207 10.15 -6.91 16.40
CA LYS A 207 10.94 -6.89 17.64
C LYS A 207 11.91 -5.73 17.48
N ARG A 208 11.77 -4.72 18.35
CA ARG A 208 12.65 -3.57 18.39
C ARG A 208 13.82 -3.83 19.30
N ASP A 209 15.00 -3.41 18.89
CA ASP A 209 16.20 -3.44 19.72
C ASP A 209 16.13 -2.38 20.83
N LYS A 210 15.36 -1.30 20.62
CA LYS A 210 15.16 -0.19 21.55
C LYS A 210 13.78 -0.24 22.18
N SER A 211 13.69 0.08 23.46
CA SER A 211 12.41 0.31 24.14
C SER A 211 11.73 1.60 23.66
N LEU A 212 10.43 1.74 23.90
CA LEU A 212 9.71 2.98 23.53
C LEU A 212 10.29 4.25 24.19
N PRO A 213 10.70 4.27 25.48
CA PRO A 213 11.38 5.40 26.05
C PRO A 213 12.69 5.76 25.33
N GLU A 214 13.52 4.77 25.01
CA GLU A 214 14.77 4.97 24.28
C GLU A 214 14.53 5.51 22.85
N LEU A 215 13.47 5.08 22.19
CA LEU A 215 13.08 5.61 20.89
C LEU A 215 12.59 7.05 20.97
N LYS A 216 11.84 7.42 22.02
CA LYS A 216 11.45 8.82 22.26
C LYS A 216 12.66 9.70 22.53
N GLU A 217 13.56 9.27 23.38
CA GLU A 217 14.80 9.97 23.71
C GLU A 217 15.68 10.15 22.47
N TRP A 218 15.83 9.12 21.65
CA TRP A 218 16.52 9.19 20.37
C TRP A 218 15.86 10.21 19.42
N LEU A 219 14.53 10.21 19.33
CA LEU A 219 13.80 11.10 18.43
C LEU A 219 13.94 12.57 18.89
N ILE A 220 13.77 12.83 20.19
CA ILE A 220 13.97 14.16 20.79
C ILE A 220 15.39 14.65 20.54
N GLY A 221 16.40 13.81 20.76
CA GLY A 221 17.80 14.15 20.48
C GLY A 221 18.07 14.43 19.02
N LYS A 222 17.46 13.65 18.11
CA LYS A 222 17.60 13.82 16.66
C LYS A 222 16.92 15.10 16.16
N MET A 223 15.78 15.46 16.72
CA MET A 223 15.00 16.64 16.32
C MET A 223 15.44 17.91 17.09
N HIS A 224 16.19 17.74 18.17
CA HIS A 224 16.57 18.81 19.09
C HIS A 224 15.36 19.56 19.68
N VAL A 225 14.23 18.84 19.89
CA VAL A 225 13.00 19.40 20.42
C VAL A 225 12.38 18.45 21.45
N ASP A 226 11.95 19.00 22.59
CA ASP A 226 11.15 18.29 23.58
C ASP A 226 9.69 18.74 23.45
N LYS A 227 9.00 18.14 22.45
CA LYS A 227 7.63 18.48 22.08
C LYS A 227 6.84 17.20 21.80
N LYS A 228 5.52 17.30 21.73
CA LYS A 228 4.65 16.28 21.16
C LYS A 228 4.98 16.10 19.69
N ILE A 229 5.10 14.87 19.25
CA ILE A 229 5.50 14.55 17.89
C ILE A 229 4.30 14.07 17.08
N ILE A 230 4.00 14.81 16.04
CA ILE A 230 3.09 14.40 14.98
C ILE A 230 3.94 13.86 13.82
N ILE A 231 3.65 12.67 13.34
CA ILE A 231 4.26 12.16 12.12
C ILE A 231 3.22 12.20 10.99
N HIS A 232 3.60 12.78 9.85
CA HIS A 232 2.85 12.64 8.61
C HIS A 232 3.54 11.62 7.72
N ALA A 233 2.77 10.66 7.22
CA ALA A 233 3.24 9.66 6.26
C ALA A 233 2.22 9.50 5.14
N GLY A 234 2.71 9.64 3.92
CA GLY A 234 1.93 9.52 2.69
C GLY A 234 2.87 9.52 1.49
N THR A 235 2.34 9.14 0.33
CA THR A 235 3.09 9.19 -0.93
C THR A 235 2.13 9.72 -1.99
N PRO A 236 2.34 10.95 -2.48
CA PRO A 236 1.51 11.48 -3.55
C PRO A 236 1.72 10.63 -4.81
N LYS A 237 0.69 10.50 -5.61
CA LYS A 237 0.77 9.76 -6.85
C LYS A 237 1.03 10.71 -8.01
N GLY A 238 2.05 10.38 -8.80
CA GLY A 238 2.35 11.09 -10.03
C GLY A 238 1.36 10.78 -11.15
N ASN A 239 1.54 11.46 -12.27
CA ASN A 239 0.61 11.41 -13.42
C ASN A 239 0.42 10.01 -14.03
N SER A 240 1.34 9.08 -13.81
CA SER A 240 1.25 7.70 -14.31
C SER A 240 0.26 6.81 -13.56
N ALA A 241 -0.17 7.23 -12.36
CA ALA A 241 -1.06 6.46 -11.49
C ALA A 241 -2.28 7.30 -11.05
N ILE A 242 -2.87 8.05 -11.98
CA ILE A 242 -4.00 8.94 -11.69
C ILE A 242 -5.22 8.10 -11.28
N ARG A 243 -5.66 8.33 -10.05
CA ARG A 243 -6.91 7.83 -9.48
C ARG A 243 -7.55 8.98 -8.69
N PRO A 244 -8.24 9.89 -9.38
CA PRO A 244 -8.62 11.19 -8.85
C PRO A 244 -9.57 11.13 -7.65
N TRP A 245 -10.32 10.03 -7.50
CA TRP A 245 -11.26 9.86 -6.37
C TRP A 245 -10.64 9.18 -5.16
N VAL A 246 -9.50 8.51 -5.33
CA VAL A 246 -8.88 7.68 -4.28
C VAL A 246 -7.50 8.17 -3.90
N TYR A 247 -6.69 8.56 -4.88
CA TYR A 247 -5.32 8.95 -4.63
C TYR A 247 -5.17 10.45 -4.43
N GLU A 248 -4.27 10.80 -3.53
CA GLU A 248 -3.79 12.16 -3.32
C GLU A 248 -2.84 12.55 -4.45
N THR A 249 -3.15 13.64 -5.15
CA THR A 249 -2.28 14.25 -6.15
C THR A 249 -1.12 14.98 -5.47
N ILE A 250 -0.12 15.40 -6.24
CA ILE A 250 1.02 16.18 -5.70
C ILE A 250 0.53 17.49 -5.08
N ASP A 251 -0.39 18.18 -5.74
CA ASP A 251 -0.92 19.47 -5.26
C ASP A 251 -1.74 19.32 -3.98
N GLU A 252 -2.59 18.30 -3.90
CA GLU A 252 -3.34 17.96 -2.69
C GLU A 252 -2.41 17.61 -1.53
N TYR A 253 -1.38 16.78 -1.79
CA TYR A 253 -0.36 16.41 -0.81
C TYR A 253 0.37 17.62 -0.24
N VAL A 254 0.85 18.52 -1.12
CA VAL A 254 1.53 19.76 -0.71
C VAL A 254 0.60 20.66 0.11
N ARG A 255 -0.66 20.78 -0.30
CA ARG A 255 -1.68 21.55 0.42
C ARG A 255 -1.94 20.96 1.81
N ASN A 256 -2.15 19.66 1.91
CA ASN A 256 -2.39 18.97 3.19
C ASN A 256 -1.21 19.15 4.16
N ILE A 257 0.04 19.07 3.66
CA ILE A 257 1.22 19.36 4.48
C ILE A 257 1.28 20.81 4.91
N ASN A 258 0.96 21.77 4.04
CA ASN A 258 0.93 23.19 4.40
C ASN A 258 -0.12 23.52 5.46
N ASP A 259 -1.26 22.84 5.44
CA ASP A 259 -2.27 22.96 6.49
C ASP A 259 -1.79 22.41 7.82
N LEU A 260 -1.07 21.29 7.81
CA LEU A 260 -0.44 20.75 9.03
C LEU A 260 0.63 21.69 9.58
N ILE A 261 1.45 22.32 8.72
CA ILE A 261 2.43 23.32 9.12
C ILE A 261 1.74 24.51 9.79
N ASP A 262 0.67 25.06 9.19
CA ASP A 262 -0.12 26.16 9.79
C ASP A 262 -0.64 25.78 11.18
N VAL A 263 -1.08 24.54 11.37
CA VAL A 263 -1.58 24.06 12.66
C VAL A 263 -0.45 23.95 13.69
N VAL A 264 0.66 23.28 13.35
CA VAL A 264 1.76 23.09 14.31
C VAL A 264 2.41 24.42 14.70
N ASP A 265 2.47 25.39 13.79
CA ASP A 265 2.95 26.75 14.10
C ASP A 265 2.04 27.49 15.08
N SER A 266 0.76 27.15 15.10
CA SER A 266 -0.20 27.68 16.05
C SER A 266 -0.23 26.97 17.41
N LEU A 267 0.47 25.83 17.54
CA LEU A 267 0.55 24.99 18.73
C LEU A 267 1.98 25.05 19.32
N LYS A 268 2.12 25.49 20.58
CA LYS A 268 3.46 25.75 21.17
C LYS A 268 4.32 24.50 21.36
N ASP A 269 3.68 23.37 21.68
CA ASP A 269 4.38 22.16 22.16
C ASP A 269 4.24 21.00 21.20
N VAL A 270 4.20 21.29 19.90
CA VAL A 270 4.05 20.27 18.85
C VAL A 270 5.13 20.46 17.79
N TYR A 271 5.64 19.34 17.27
CA TYR A 271 6.57 19.28 16.15
C TYR A 271 6.06 18.29 15.09
N LEU A 272 6.14 18.65 13.81
CA LEU A 272 5.70 17.82 12.70
C LEU A 272 6.90 17.15 12.02
N ILE A 273 6.87 15.83 11.95
CA ILE A 273 7.78 15.02 11.13
C ILE A 273 7.07 14.67 9.83
N VAL A 274 7.56 15.16 8.72
CA VAL A 274 7.10 14.73 7.39
C VAL A 274 8.00 13.60 6.92
N ARG A 275 7.48 12.36 6.96
CA ARG A 275 8.16 11.18 6.41
C ARG A 275 7.96 11.15 4.90
N PHE A 276 8.88 11.78 4.21
CA PHE A 276 8.83 11.90 2.77
C PHE A 276 9.42 10.66 2.08
N ARG A 277 8.61 10.05 1.24
CA ARG A 277 9.06 9.02 0.30
C ARG A 277 9.08 9.61 -1.10
N PRO A 278 10.24 9.67 -1.78
CA PRO A 278 10.29 10.13 -3.17
C PRO A 278 9.31 9.33 -4.04
N SER A 279 8.55 10.04 -4.86
CA SER A 279 7.63 9.46 -5.83
C SER A 279 7.95 9.94 -7.23
N GLU A 280 7.32 9.34 -8.23
CA GLU A 280 7.45 9.81 -9.61
C GLU A 280 6.98 11.27 -9.72
N GLY A 281 7.84 12.13 -10.22
CA GLY A 281 7.58 13.55 -10.40
C GLY A 281 7.81 14.45 -9.18
N LEU A 282 8.17 13.90 -8.01
CA LEU A 282 8.46 14.71 -6.82
C LEU A 282 9.64 14.14 -6.03
N ASN A 283 10.74 14.87 -5.97
CA ASN A 283 11.87 14.58 -5.07
C ASN A 283 11.87 15.50 -3.84
N LYS A 284 12.73 15.18 -2.85
CA LYS A 284 12.76 15.93 -1.57
C LYS A 284 13.11 17.41 -1.75
N ALA A 285 14.04 17.74 -2.66
CA ALA A 285 14.49 19.12 -2.86
C ALA A 285 13.39 19.98 -3.51
N ASP A 286 12.63 19.42 -4.44
CA ASP A 286 11.50 20.12 -5.06
C ASP A 286 10.34 20.24 -4.09
N PHE A 287 10.04 19.18 -3.34
CA PHE A 287 9.01 19.20 -2.29
C PHE A 287 9.30 20.30 -1.26
N SER A 288 10.56 20.43 -0.79
CA SER A 288 10.94 21.46 0.18
C SER A 288 10.73 22.90 -0.31
N LYS A 289 10.64 23.14 -1.62
CA LYS A 289 10.35 24.46 -2.19
C LYS A 289 8.84 24.76 -2.27
N LEU A 290 8.02 23.73 -2.22
CA LEU A 290 6.55 23.83 -2.36
C LEU A 290 5.85 23.99 -1.02
N VAL A 291 6.50 23.60 0.08
CA VAL A 291 5.94 23.73 1.42
C VAL A 291 6.39 25.01 2.10
N LYS A 292 5.55 25.53 3.02
CA LYS A 292 5.82 26.75 3.77
C LYS A 292 7.06 26.59 4.66
N PRO A 293 7.89 27.63 4.80
CA PRO A 293 8.98 27.60 5.76
C PRO A 293 8.44 27.69 7.19
N SER A 294 8.99 26.86 8.09
CA SER A 294 8.72 26.89 9.54
C SER A 294 9.82 26.15 10.29
N ASP A 295 10.05 26.51 11.55
CA ASP A 295 10.97 25.81 12.46
C ASP A 295 10.27 24.65 13.22
N ASN A 296 8.96 24.49 13.06
CA ASN A 296 8.16 23.50 13.78
C ASN A 296 7.94 22.19 12.99
N TYR A 297 8.65 22.00 11.89
CA TYR A 297 8.62 20.74 11.16
C TYR A 297 9.97 20.39 10.54
N GLY A 298 10.11 19.12 10.13
CA GLY A 298 11.23 18.67 9.33
C GLY A 298 10.86 17.55 8.37
N ILE A 299 11.59 17.46 7.24
CA ILE A 299 11.39 16.45 6.19
C ILE A 299 12.48 15.40 6.32
N TYR A 300 12.06 14.17 6.61
CA TYR A 300 12.96 13.04 6.87
C TYR A 300 12.69 11.88 5.90
N SER A 301 13.76 11.27 5.42
CA SER A 301 13.71 10.10 4.51
C SER A 301 14.68 8.99 4.90
N ASP A 302 15.49 9.22 5.93
CA ASP A 302 16.46 8.33 6.55
C ASP A 302 15.84 7.54 7.71
N ASP A 303 16.54 6.58 8.25
CA ASP A 303 16.15 5.68 9.33
C ASP A 303 14.85 4.86 9.07
N PRO A 304 14.64 3.78 9.78
CA PRO A 304 13.43 2.99 9.67
C PRO A 304 12.17 3.78 10.05
N PHE A 305 11.11 3.68 9.25
CA PHE A 305 9.83 4.35 9.54
C PHE A 305 9.24 3.89 10.88
N ASP A 306 9.39 2.61 11.19
CA ASP A 306 8.86 1.99 12.41
C ASP A 306 9.37 2.65 13.68
N ASP A 307 10.63 3.10 13.69
CA ASP A 307 11.25 3.78 14.84
C ASP A 307 10.64 5.17 15.05
N TYR A 308 10.45 5.93 13.95
CA TYR A 308 9.77 7.23 14.00
C TYR A 308 8.32 7.08 14.45
N LEU A 309 7.61 6.12 13.87
CA LEU A 309 6.20 5.88 14.18
C LEU A 309 6.01 5.53 15.66
N ALA A 310 6.82 4.61 16.18
CA ALA A 310 6.70 4.18 17.56
C ALA A 310 7.00 5.26 18.59
N ALA A 311 7.89 6.19 18.26
CA ALA A 311 8.24 7.32 19.12
C ALA A 311 7.24 8.50 19.00
N SER A 312 6.35 8.48 18.00
CA SER A 312 5.39 9.56 17.74
C SER A 312 4.15 9.45 18.62
N ASP A 313 3.50 10.60 18.85
CA ASP A 313 2.26 10.69 19.63
C ASP A 313 1.04 10.49 18.72
N LEU A 314 1.09 10.97 17.47
CA LEU A 314 -0.02 10.95 16.51
C LEU A 314 0.51 10.73 15.09
N LEU A 315 -0.13 9.83 14.34
CA LEU A 315 0.03 9.77 12.88
C LEU A 315 -1.05 10.62 12.22
N VAL A 316 -0.67 11.48 11.27
CA VAL A 316 -1.60 12.10 10.32
C VAL A 316 -1.32 11.54 8.93
N SER A 317 -2.34 11.03 8.26
CA SER A 317 -2.20 10.43 6.93
C SER A 317 -3.49 10.57 6.13
N TYR A 318 -3.37 10.74 4.82
CA TYR A 318 -4.51 10.73 3.91
C TYR A 318 -4.95 9.29 3.61
N SER A 319 -4.05 8.49 3.06
CA SER A 319 -4.31 7.11 2.63
C SER A 319 -2.98 6.36 2.52
N SER A 320 -2.71 5.45 3.43
CA SER A 320 -1.48 4.67 3.41
C SER A 320 -1.58 3.46 4.33
N THR A 321 -0.87 2.38 4.02
CA THR A 321 -0.65 1.25 4.94
C THR A 321 0.02 1.66 6.25
N THR A 322 0.59 2.86 6.32
CA THR A 322 1.11 3.41 7.57
C THR A 322 0.01 3.63 8.62
N ILE A 323 -1.25 3.72 8.20
CA ILE A 323 -2.42 3.78 9.09
C ILE A 323 -2.52 2.47 9.88
N GLU A 324 -2.47 1.31 9.21
CA GLU A 324 -2.50 0.01 9.89
C GLU A 324 -1.23 -0.23 10.69
N GLU A 325 -0.08 0.20 10.19
CA GLU A 325 1.16 0.15 10.96
C GLU A 325 1.04 0.95 12.27
N ALA A 326 0.42 2.13 12.22
CA ALA A 326 0.17 2.94 13.40
C ALA A 326 -0.80 2.25 14.38
N LEU A 327 -1.93 1.77 13.90
CA LEU A 327 -2.92 1.06 14.70
C LEU A 327 -2.31 -0.20 15.34
N GLN A 328 -1.48 -0.94 14.60
CA GLN A 328 -0.78 -2.11 15.11
C GLN A 328 0.29 -1.77 16.17
N ASN A 329 0.80 -0.54 16.18
CA ASN A 329 1.83 -0.05 17.10
C ASN A 329 1.29 0.83 18.24
N ASP A 330 -0.02 0.87 18.49
CA ASP A 330 -0.67 1.70 19.52
C ASP A 330 -0.46 3.21 19.30
N VAL A 331 -0.32 3.66 18.04
CA VAL A 331 -0.24 5.07 17.66
C VAL A 331 -1.59 5.54 17.14
N VAL A 332 -2.13 6.57 17.76
CA VAL A 332 -3.43 7.16 17.35
C VAL A 332 -3.30 7.76 15.96
N VAL A 333 -4.37 7.66 15.16
CA VAL A 333 -4.38 8.11 13.77
C VAL A 333 -5.41 9.21 13.58
N LEU A 334 -5.03 10.27 12.87
CA LEU A 334 -5.95 11.23 12.27
C LEU A 334 -5.84 11.12 10.75
N GLN A 335 -6.88 10.67 10.11
CA GLN A 335 -6.99 10.76 8.65
C GLN A 335 -7.35 12.19 8.29
N TYR A 336 -6.57 12.83 7.43
CA TYR A 336 -6.80 14.20 7.02
C TYR A 336 -6.90 14.32 5.50
N ASP A 337 -7.97 14.97 5.07
CA ASP A 337 -8.20 15.37 3.68
C ASP A 337 -8.81 16.77 3.64
N HIS A 338 -8.10 17.73 3.04
CA HIS A 338 -8.55 19.12 2.93
C HIS A 338 -9.92 19.26 2.25
N ASP A 339 -10.17 18.45 1.24
CA ASP A 339 -11.33 18.57 0.34
C ASP A 339 -12.49 17.62 0.72
N ASP A 340 -12.36 16.88 1.81
CA ASP A 340 -13.35 15.87 2.21
C ASP A 340 -13.69 14.83 1.13
N LYS A 341 -12.70 14.54 0.26
CA LYS A 341 -12.84 13.65 -0.90
C LYS A 341 -12.80 12.17 -0.51
N TYR A 342 -11.89 11.81 0.39
CA TYR A 342 -11.56 10.42 0.68
C TYR A 342 -11.43 10.14 2.17
N MET A 343 -12.04 9.08 2.64
CA MET A 343 -11.87 8.52 3.99
C MET A 343 -11.37 7.08 3.86
N HIS A 344 -10.12 6.84 4.22
CA HIS A 344 -9.48 5.54 4.03
C HIS A 344 -10.12 4.46 4.90
N ILE A 345 -10.29 4.72 6.19
CA ILE A 345 -10.99 3.85 7.14
C ILE A 345 -12.15 4.64 7.74
N GLN A 346 -13.31 4.00 7.87
CA GLN A 346 -14.45 4.63 8.55
C GLN A 346 -14.07 5.01 9.98
N ALA A 347 -14.18 6.29 10.31
CA ALA A 347 -13.74 6.82 11.59
C ALA A 347 -14.65 7.99 12.05
N PRO A 348 -14.79 8.22 13.36
CA PRO A 348 -15.53 9.35 13.88
C PRO A 348 -14.83 10.68 13.57
N VAL A 349 -15.64 11.73 13.45
CA VAL A 349 -15.19 13.13 13.36
C VAL A 349 -15.26 13.76 14.75
N ILE A 350 -14.26 14.55 15.09
CA ILE A 350 -14.25 15.29 16.36
C ILE A 350 -15.07 16.57 16.18
N ILE A 351 -16.14 16.71 16.96
CA ILE A 351 -17.03 17.85 16.93
C ILE A 351 -16.71 18.77 18.12
N GLU A 352 -16.45 20.05 17.85
CA GLU A 352 -16.17 21.01 18.89
C GLU A 352 -17.32 21.15 19.89
N GLY A 353 -17.02 21.14 21.18
CA GLY A 353 -18.01 21.24 22.25
C GLY A 353 -18.77 19.95 22.59
N GLN A 354 -18.47 18.85 21.91
CA GLN A 354 -18.98 17.51 22.26
C GLN A 354 -17.95 16.70 23.04
N GLU A 355 -18.45 15.73 23.82
CA GLU A 355 -17.61 14.74 24.50
C GLU A 355 -16.87 13.90 23.45
N LEU A 356 -15.59 13.62 23.69
CA LEU A 356 -14.80 12.83 22.78
C LEU A 356 -15.26 11.36 22.81
N ASP A 357 -15.76 10.86 21.68
CA ASP A 357 -15.84 9.41 21.47
C ASP A 357 -14.43 8.87 21.27
N THR A 358 -13.88 8.28 22.33
CA THR A 358 -12.51 7.73 22.31
C THR A 358 -12.41 6.66 21.24
N ASN A 359 -11.51 6.84 20.27
CA ASN A 359 -11.26 5.88 19.17
C ASN A 359 -9.78 5.94 18.77
N PRO A 360 -9.14 4.85 18.35
CA PRO A 360 -7.75 4.88 17.90
C PRO A 360 -7.54 5.60 16.56
N ILE A 361 -8.62 5.88 15.82
CA ILE A 361 -8.58 6.56 14.53
C ILE A 361 -9.70 7.57 14.42
N TYR A 362 -9.40 8.75 13.89
CA TYR A 362 -10.33 9.83 13.62
C TYR A 362 -10.22 10.30 12.17
N TYR A 363 -11.23 11.05 11.73
CA TYR A 363 -11.24 11.69 10.43
C TYR A 363 -11.47 13.20 10.56
N CYS A 364 -10.77 13.98 9.73
CA CYS A 364 -10.96 15.41 9.57
C CYS A 364 -10.99 15.75 8.08
N GLY A 365 -12.13 16.19 7.58
CA GLY A 365 -12.39 16.48 6.16
C GLY A 365 -12.27 17.95 5.78
N ASN A 366 -11.76 18.81 6.68
CA ASN A 366 -11.55 20.20 6.34
C ASN A 366 -10.48 20.87 7.22
N LYS A 367 -9.86 21.91 6.69
CA LYS A 367 -8.81 22.67 7.37
C LYS A 367 -9.31 23.36 8.65
N GLY A 368 -10.56 23.84 8.67
CA GLY A 368 -11.10 24.61 9.81
C GLY A 368 -11.14 23.80 11.10
N GLU A 369 -11.36 22.50 11.01
CA GLU A 369 -11.45 21.58 12.15
C GLU A 369 -10.11 20.92 12.51
N LEU A 370 -9.11 20.98 11.64
CA LEU A 370 -7.84 20.26 11.79
C LEU A 370 -7.12 20.61 13.09
N LYS A 371 -7.03 21.90 13.44
CA LYS A 371 -6.39 22.36 14.68
C LYS A 371 -7.10 21.81 15.91
N ASN A 372 -8.44 21.90 15.94
CA ASN A 372 -9.23 21.38 17.04
C ASN A 372 -9.05 19.87 17.18
N SER A 373 -9.13 19.13 16.09
CA SER A 373 -8.97 17.67 16.06
C SER A 373 -7.62 17.24 16.61
N ILE A 374 -6.52 17.84 16.15
CA ILE A 374 -5.17 17.55 16.66
C ILE A 374 -5.06 17.86 18.15
N ASN A 375 -5.54 19.03 18.60
CA ASN A 375 -5.44 19.44 19.98
C ASN A 375 -6.24 18.53 20.93
N VAL A 376 -7.47 18.16 20.53
CA VAL A 376 -8.31 17.24 21.32
C VAL A 376 -7.68 15.87 21.41
N ILE A 377 -7.16 15.31 20.30
CA ILE A 377 -6.48 14.00 20.31
C ILE A 377 -5.26 14.04 21.23
N LEU A 378 -4.36 15.00 21.05
CA LEU A 378 -3.12 15.09 21.83
C LEU A 378 -3.37 15.30 23.33
N LYS A 379 -4.46 15.99 23.73
CA LYS A 379 -4.85 16.14 25.13
C LYS A 379 -5.41 14.84 25.75
N ASN A 380 -6.05 14.00 24.94
CA ASN A 380 -6.73 12.79 25.41
C ASN A 380 -6.02 11.51 25.01
N ILE A 381 -4.76 11.58 24.62
CA ILE A 381 -4.03 10.44 24.01
C ILE A 381 -3.93 9.23 24.96
N ASP A 382 -3.72 9.47 26.26
CA ASP A 382 -3.63 8.41 27.27
C ASP A 382 -5.00 7.74 27.48
N LEU A 383 -6.07 8.51 27.49
CA LEU A 383 -7.44 8.01 27.57
C LEU A 383 -7.76 7.13 26.34
N ILE A 384 -7.45 7.62 25.13
CA ILE A 384 -7.64 6.85 23.89
C ILE A 384 -6.85 5.54 23.93
N LYS A 385 -5.60 5.59 24.38
CA LYS A 385 -4.75 4.39 24.49
C LYS A 385 -5.20 3.40 25.55
N SER A 386 -5.94 3.82 26.56
CA SER A 386 -6.49 2.95 27.60
C SER A 386 -7.65 2.07 27.12
N GLU A 387 -8.40 2.49 26.10
CA GLU A 387 -9.58 1.82 25.56
C GLU A 387 -9.22 0.65 24.62
N LYS A 388 -8.52 -0.37 25.16
CA LYS A 388 -7.95 -1.46 24.37
C LYS A 388 -8.93 -2.19 23.46
N HIS A 389 -10.19 -2.37 23.92
CA HIS A 389 -11.22 -3.05 23.14
C HIS A 389 -11.57 -2.33 21.83
N LYS A 390 -11.42 -1.00 21.75
CA LYS A 390 -11.65 -0.23 20.52
C LYS A 390 -10.52 -0.45 19.50
N TRP A 391 -9.32 -0.73 19.95
CA TRP A 391 -8.20 -1.05 19.07
C TRP A 391 -8.38 -2.40 18.36
N ASP A 392 -9.01 -3.38 19.03
CA ASP A 392 -9.23 -4.71 18.48
C ASP A 392 -10.25 -4.71 17.31
N LEU A 393 -10.99 -3.61 17.11
CA LEU A 393 -11.85 -3.40 15.94
C LEU A 393 -11.04 -3.17 14.65
N TYR A 394 -9.78 -2.77 14.78
CA TYR A 394 -8.93 -2.36 13.64
C TYR A 394 -7.74 -3.29 13.40
N ARG A 395 -7.40 -4.14 14.34
CA ARG A 395 -6.21 -4.99 14.26
C ARG A 395 -6.46 -6.41 14.73
N TYR A 396 -5.79 -7.35 14.11
CA TYR A 396 -5.65 -8.70 14.62
C TYR A 396 -4.40 -8.85 15.49
N PRO A 397 -4.40 -9.80 16.44
CA PRO A 397 -3.16 -10.16 17.15
C PRO A 397 -2.13 -10.72 16.17
N VAL A 398 -0.85 -10.51 16.50
CA VAL A 398 0.27 -11.11 15.75
C VAL A 398 0.29 -12.60 16.00
N ASP A 399 0.19 -13.41 14.94
CA ASP A 399 0.38 -14.86 15.02
C ASP A 399 1.87 -15.20 14.89
N ASP A 400 2.53 -15.40 16.03
CA ASP A 400 3.94 -15.78 16.07
C ASP A 400 4.17 -17.26 15.74
N LYS A 401 3.14 -18.09 15.85
CA LYS A 401 3.22 -19.54 15.57
C LYS A 401 2.93 -19.90 14.13
N LEU A 402 2.42 -18.94 13.34
CA LEU A 402 1.99 -19.13 11.95
C LEU A 402 0.93 -20.26 11.82
N GLU A 403 -0.07 -20.28 12.71
CA GLU A 403 -1.12 -21.30 12.70
C GLU A 403 -1.92 -21.31 11.39
N TRP A 404 -1.98 -20.18 10.71
CA TRP A 404 -2.58 -20.07 9.39
C TRP A 404 -1.84 -20.89 8.32
N LEU A 405 -0.54 -21.14 8.49
CA LEU A 405 0.25 -21.91 7.52
C LEU A 405 -0.20 -23.37 7.45
N ASP A 406 -0.53 -23.95 8.61
CA ASP A 406 -1.04 -25.32 8.66
C ASP A 406 -2.39 -25.42 7.92
N LYS A 407 -3.24 -24.39 8.04
CA LYS A 407 -4.51 -24.30 7.29
C LYS A 407 -4.29 -24.15 5.77
N LEU A 408 -3.27 -23.41 5.36
CA LEU A 408 -2.92 -23.24 3.95
C LEU A 408 -2.41 -24.55 3.33
N LEU A 409 -1.67 -25.33 4.08
CA LEU A 409 -1.05 -26.59 3.63
C LEU A 409 -1.92 -27.84 3.83
N SER A 410 -2.96 -27.74 4.65
CA SER A 410 -3.96 -28.81 4.79
C SER A 410 -4.85 -28.82 3.55
N LYS A 411 -4.69 -29.84 2.73
CA LYS A 411 -5.55 -30.08 1.55
C LYS A 411 -6.88 -30.68 1.95
#